data_24b931554e241c77590f3a81647e0335
#
_entry.id   24b931554e241c77590f3a81647e0335
#
_cell.length_a   1.000
_cell.length_b   1.000
_cell.length_c   1.000
_cell.angle_alpha   90.00
_cell.angle_beta   90.00
_cell.angle_gamma   90.00
#
_symmetry.space_group_name_H-M   'P 1'
#
loop_
_entity.id
_entity.type
_entity.pdbx_description
1 polymer ?
#
loop_
_entity_poly.entity_id
_entity_poly.type
_entity_poly.pdbx_seq_one_letter_code
_entity_poly.pdbx_strand_id
1 'polypeptide(L)'
;CIDAYFYIMSMRFGQRLSIERKIDDDLLYLMVPPLILQPIVENAIVHGVETVKNGVIRLHVYHDDENVYLKVRNTGKKMTEEELERIHAILEGDESRLPKNTGRHTSIGIQNVNRRIRLVYGDEYGLSIEQEEDCITVSTITIPYVDHEDEISLKERSEAQNELKNIARLNK
;
A
#
# COMPACT_ATOMS: atom_id res chain seq x y z
N CYS A 1 3.37 11.24 6.48
CA CYS A 1 2.32 11.89 5.74
C CYS A 1 2.68 11.92 4.24
N ILE A 2 1.86 11.33 3.39
CA ILE A 2 2.13 11.17 1.95
C ILE A 2 2.19 12.52 1.21
N ASP A 3 1.50 13.53 1.72
CA ASP A 3 1.48 14.88 1.11
C ASP A 3 2.85 15.54 1.09
N ALA A 4 3.61 15.41 2.16
CA ALA A 4 4.98 15.94 2.22
C ALA A 4 5.88 15.23 1.18
N TYR A 5 5.70 13.92 0.99
CA TYR A 5 6.42 13.17 -0.01
C TYR A 5 6.04 13.62 -1.43
N PHE A 6 4.75 13.74 -1.72
CA PHE A 6 4.27 14.25 -3.00
C PHE A 6 4.78 15.66 -3.30
N TYR A 7 4.80 16.53 -2.29
CA TYR A 7 5.35 17.87 -2.44
C TYR A 7 6.83 17.84 -2.85
N ILE A 8 7.67 17.07 -2.15
CA ILE A 8 9.09 16.92 -2.46
C ILE A 8 9.27 16.37 -3.89
N MET A 9 8.50 15.36 -4.28
CA MET A 9 8.58 14.78 -5.62
C MET A 9 8.14 15.76 -6.71
N SER A 10 7.09 16.55 -6.46
CA SER A 10 6.68 17.63 -7.38
C SER A 10 7.76 18.69 -7.57
N MET A 11 8.49 19.02 -6.52
CA MET A 11 9.65 19.94 -6.63
C MET A 11 10.80 19.31 -7.43
N ARG A 12 11.08 18.01 -7.23
CA ARG A 12 12.17 17.30 -7.92
C ARG A 12 11.90 17.14 -9.42
N PHE A 13 10.67 16.75 -9.79
CA PHE A 13 10.32 16.43 -11.17
C PHE A 13 9.69 17.61 -11.95
N GLY A 14 9.22 18.64 -11.24
CA GLY A 14 8.58 19.81 -11.85
C GLY A 14 7.41 19.43 -12.77
N GLN A 15 7.40 19.96 -13.98
CA GLN A 15 6.36 19.73 -14.97
C GLN A 15 6.33 18.28 -15.55
N ARG A 16 7.36 17.47 -15.24
CA ARG A 16 7.43 16.07 -15.70
C ARG A 16 6.56 15.13 -14.88
N LEU A 17 6.04 15.54 -13.72
CA LEU A 17 5.21 14.74 -12.83
C LEU A 17 3.91 15.45 -12.57
N SER A 18 2.79 14.79 -12.90
CA SER A 18 1.44 15.17 -12.48
C SER A 18 0.96 14.23 -11.38
N ILE A 19 0.45 14.79 -10.29
CA ILE A 19 -0.11 14.03 -9.17
C ILE A 19 -1.57 14.42 -9.00
N GLU A 20 -2.44 13.42 -9.11
CA GLU A 20 -3.88 13.55 -8.91
C GLU A 20 -4.29 12.75 -7.67
N ARG A 21 -5.17 13.33 -6.84
CA ARG A 21 -5.67 12.67 -5.62
C ARG A 21 -7.17 12.73 -5.60
N LYS A 22 -7.79 11.61 -5.32
CA LYS A 22 -9.21 11.49 -5.02
C LYS A 22 -9.36 10.61 -3.79
N ILE A 23 -9.92 11.16 -2.73
CA ILE A 23 -10.16 10.48 -1.46
C ILE A 23 -11.62 10.73 -1.12
N ASP A 24 -12.37 9.67 -0.83
CA ASP A 24 -13.76 9.80 -0.40
C ASP A 24 -13.81 10.50 0.97
N ASP A 25 -14.77 11.40 1.16
CA ASP A 25 -14.79 12.37 2.26
C ASP A 25 -14.81 11.69 3.64
N ASP A 26 -15.48 10.56 3.77
CA ASP A 26 -15.57 9.75 5.00
C ASP A 26 -14.26 9.01 5.33
N LEU A 27 -13.36 8.87 4.36
CA LEU A 27 -12.05 8.25 4.54
C LEU A 27 -10.91 9.25 4.83
N LEU A 28 -11.19 10.55 4.92
CA LEU A 28 -10.17 11.57 5.18
C LEU A 28 -9.41 11.36 6.50
N TYR A 29 -10.07 10.74 7.48
CA TYR A 29 -9.51 10.45 8.81
C TYR A 29 -9.15 8.98 8.99
N LEU A 30 -9.17 8.19 7.92
CA LEU A 30 -8.82 6.78 7.96
C LEU A 30 -7.42 6.58 8.57
N MET A 31 -7.37 5.79 9.63
CA MET A 31 -6.11 5.38 10.26
C MET A 31 -5.60 4.10 9.63
N VAL A 32 -4.43 4.17 9.04
CA VAL A 32 -3.77 3.01 8.43
C VAL A 32 -2.40 2.78 9.09
N PRO A 33 -1.86 1.56 9.07
CA PRO A 33 -0.51 1.32 9.55
C PRO A 33 0.50 2.25 8.88
N PRO A 34 1.46 2.80 9.63
CA PRO A 34 2.45 3.68 9.04
C PRO A 34 3.27 2.96 7.95
N LEU A 35 3.69 3.72 6.95
CA LEU A 35 4.59 3.27 5.87
C LEU A 35 4.01 2.16 4.97
N ILE A 36 2.68 2.04 4.83
CA ILE A 36 2.11 1.13 3.83
C ILE A 36 1.96 1.81 2.46
N LEU A 37 1.63 3.08 2.41
CA LEU A 37 1.40 3.80 1.15
C LEU A 37 2.68 4.37 0.55
N GLN A 38 3.61 4.87 1.37
CA GLN A 38 4.84 5.51 0.90
C GLN A 38 5.70 4.59 0.01
N PRO A 39 6.00 3.32 0.36
CA PRO A 39 6.79 2.44 -0.52
C PRO A 39 6.11 2.17 -1.88
N ILE A 40 4.78 2.17 -1.92
CA ILE A 40 4.03 1.99 -3.16
C ILE A 40 4.19 3.21 -4.07
N VAL A 41 4.09 4.41 -3.51
CA VAL A 41 4.32 5.65 -4.26
C VAL A 41 5.78 5.78 -4.68
N GLU A 42 6.74 5.37 -3.85
CA GLU A 42 8.16 5.31 -4.22
C GLU A 42 8.40 4.40 -5.42
N ASN A 43 7.79 3.20 -5.42
CA ASN A 43 7.84 2.29 -6.56
C ASN A 43 7.22 2.91 -7.82
N ALA A 44 6.07 3.57 -7.69
CA ALA A 44 5.40 4.26 -8.79
C ALA A 44 6.29 5.35 -9.42
N ILE A 45 7.11 6.03 -8.62
CA ILE A 45 8.05 7.03 -9.12
C ILE A 45 9.25 6.37 -9.79
N VAL A 46 9.96 5.49 -9.09
CA VAL A 46 11.23 4.91 -9.57
C VAL A 46 11.00 4.01 -10.78
N HIS A 47 10.00 3.13 -10.73
CA HIS A 47 9.73 2.15 -11.80
C HIS A 47 8.72 2.62 -12.84
N GLY A 48 7.98 3.69 -12.53
CA GLY A 48 7.00 4.31 -13.41
C GLY A 48 7.49 5.63 -13.96
N VAL A 49 7.33 6.70 -13.21
CA VAL A 49 7.51 8.08 -13.65
C VAL A 49 8.92 8.37 -14.19
N GLU A 50 9.98 7.84 -13.58
CA GLU A 50 11.35 8.04 -14.04
C GLU A 50 11.61 7.41 -15.42
N THR A 51 10.79 6.45 -15.83
CA THR A 51 10.95 5.73 -17.12
C THR A 51 10.27 6.42 -18.31
N VAL A 52 9.48 7.48 -18.06
CA VAL A 52 8.71 8.19 -19.08
C VAL A 52 8.99 9.69 -19.08
N LYS A 53 8.67 10.35 -20.20
CA LYS A 53 8.88 11.82 -20.34
C LYS A 53 7.98 12.63 -19.42
N ASN A 54 6.68 12.25 -19.36
CA ASN A 54 5.66 12.89 -18.56
C ASN A 54 4.95 11.80 -17.75
N GLY A 55 5.22 11.77 -16.46
CA GLY A 55 4.65 10.78 -15.55
C GLY A 55 3.39 11.29 -14.88
N VAL A 56 2.43 10.42 -14.70
CA VAL A 56 1.20 10.68 -13.93
C VAL A 56 1.10 9.67 -12.81
N ILE A 57 0.83 10.15 -11.60
CA ILE A 57 0.45 9.32 -10.46
C ILE A 57 -0.94 9.73 -10.02
N ARG A 58 -1.84 8.76 -9.88
CA ARG A 58 -3.19 8.92 -9.35
C ARG A 58 -3.34 8.10 -8.09
N LEU A 59 -3.58 8.77 -6.97
CA LEU A 59 -3.99 8.15 -5.73
C LEU A 59 -5.51 8.25 -5.62
N HIS A 60 -6.19 7.10 -5.54
CA HIS A 60 -7.61 7.00 -5.27
C HIS A 60 -7.85 6.16 -4.02
N VAL A 61 -8.49 6.73 -3.01
CA VAL A 61 -8.90 6.04 -1.79
C VAL A 61 -10.43 6.05 -1.74
N TYR A 62 -11.01 4.87 -1.73
CA TYR A 62 -12.46 4.66 -1.75
C TYR A 62 -12.80 3.37 -1.01
N HIS A 63 -14.06 3.15 -0.71
CA HIS A 63 -14.53 1.93 -0.06
C HIS A 63 -15.80 1.36 -0.71
N ASP A 64 -16.07 0.12 -0.43
CA ASP A 64 -17.39 -0.51 -0.50
C ASP A 64 -17.88 -0.83 0.91
N ASP A 65 -18.90 -1.67 1.05
CA ASP A 65 -19.49 -2.01 2.35
C ASP A 65 -18.56 -2.86 3.24
N GLU A 66 -17.52 -3.49 2.68
CA GLU A 66 -16.65 -4.43 3.37
C GLU A 66 -15.19 -3.96 3.42
N ASN A 67 -14.74 -3.26 2.40
CA ASN A 67 -13.32 -2.99 2.17
C ASN A 67 -13.02 -1.54 1.85
N VAL A 68 -11.85 -1.09 2.28
CA VAL A 68 -11.23 0.15 1.81
C VAL A 68 -10.12 -0.19 0.83
N TYR A 69 -10.07 0.55 -0.26
CA TYR A 69 -9.08 0.41 -1.33
C TYR A 69 -8.22 1.67 -1.43
N LEU A 70 -6.91 1.51 -1.24
CA LEU A 70 -5.94 2.56 -1.53
C LEU A 70 -5.26 2.19 -2.86
N LYS A 71 -5.69 2.82 -3.94
CA LYS A 71 -5.25 2.51 -5.30
C LYS A 71 -4.28 3.58 -5.82
N VAL A 72 -3.07 3.16 -6.16
CA VAL A 72 -2.07 3.99 -6.82
C VAL A 72 -1.92 3.53 -8.27
N ARG A 73 -2.26 4.40 -9.21
CA ARG A 73 -2.06 4.19 -10.65
C ARG A 73 -0.94 5.10 -11.14
N ASN A 74 -0.01 4.55 -11.87
CA ASN A 74 1.07 5.34 -12.47
C ASN A 74 1.34 4.95 -13.91
N THR A 75 1.67 5.94 -14.73
CA THR A 75 2.25 5.70 -16.04
C THR A 75 3.68 5.19 -15.90
N GLY A 76 4.13 4.33 -16.79
CA GLY A 76 5.48 3.80 -16.74
C GLY A 76 5.81 2.92 -17.93
N LYS A 77 6.89 2.17 -17.81
CA LYS A 77 7.27 1.17 -18.80
C LYS A 77 6.34 -0.04 -18.68
N LYS A 78 6.01 -0.65 -19.82
CA LYS A 78 5.32 -1.93 -19.84
C LYS A 78 6.19 -3.00 -19.17
N MET A 79 5.65 -3.69 -18.19
CA MET A 79 6.29 -4.85 -17.57
C MET A 79 6.17 -6.06 -18.47
N THR A 80 7.18 -6.92 -18.43
CA THR A 80 7.09 -8.24 -19.07
C THR A 80 6.26 -9.19 -18.21
N GLU A 81 5.76 -10.28 -18.82
CA GLU A 81 5.06 -11.32 -18.07
C GLU A 81 5.93 -11.88 -16.93
N GLU A 82 7.23 -12.09 -17.19
CA GLU A 82 8.19 -12.55 -16.17
C GLU A 82 8.35 -11.57 -15.01
N GLU A 83 8.33 -10.25 -15.28
CA GLU A 83 8.39 -9.21 -14.24
C GLU A 83 7.11 -9.23 -13.38
N LEU A 84 5.94 -9.40 -13.99
CA LEU A 84 4.66 -9.51 -13.28
C LEU A 84 4.57 -10.79 -12.44
N GLU A 85 4.92 -11.94 -13.03
CA GLU A 85 4.94 -13.23 -12.32
C GLU A 85 5.88 -13.17 -11.09
N ARG A 86 7.02 -12.51 -11.25
CA ARG A 86 7.97 -12.31 -10.16
C ARG A 86 7.38 -11.43 -9.05
N ILE A 87 6.69 -10.34 -9.39
CA ILE A 87 6.02 -9.49 -8.42
C ILE A 87 4.96 -10.29 -7.65
N HIS A 88 4.16 -11.09 -8.34
CA HIS A 88 3.15 -11.95 -7.72
C HIS A 88 3.79 -12.98 -6.78
N ALA A 89 4.88 -13.65 -7.20
CA ALA A 89 5.61 -14.58 -6.33
C ALA A 89 6.14 -13.91 -5.05
N ILE A 90 6.64 -12.66 -5.16
CA ILE A 90 7.06 -11.86 -4.00
C ILE A 90 5.90 -11.57 -3.05
N LEU A 91 4.74 -11.18 -3.59
CA LEU A 91 3.56 -10.87 -2.79
C LEU A 91 2.96 -12.12 -2.12
N GLU A 92 3.03 -13.26 -2.79
CA GLU A 92 2.62 -14.57 -2.24
C GLU A 92 3.62 -15.11 -1.20
N GLY A 93 4.85 -14.60 -1.17
CA GLY A 93 5.92 -15.09 -0.31
C GLY A 93 6.57 -16.38 -0.82
N ASP A 94 6.39 -16.71 -2.11
CA ASP A 94 6.96 -17.88 -2.75
C ASP A 94 8.38 -17.60 -3.26
N GLU A 95 9.36 -17.74 -2.35
CA GLU A 95 10.77 -17.54 -2.68
C GLU A 95 11.32 -18.54 -3.71
N SER A 96 10.65 -19.68 -3.93
CA SER A 96 11.10 -20.72 -4.89
C SER A 96 11.03 -20.24 -6.34
N ARG A 97 10.14 -19.29 -6.62
CA ARG A 97 9.91 -18.69 -7.95
C ARG A 97 10.81 -17.48 -8.22
N LEU A 98 11.65 -17.08 -7.25
CA LEU A 98 12.51 -15.92 -7.40
C LEU A 98 13.87 -16.29 -7.99
N PRO A 99 14.35 -15.57 -9.04
CA PRO A 99 15.69 -15.76 -9.57
C PRO A 99 16.76 -15.39 -8.54
N LYS A 100 17.82 -16.21 -8.44
CA LYS A 100 18.87 -16.08 -7.40
C LYS A 100 19.69 -14.77 -7.44
N ASN A 101 19.57 -13.96 -8.49
CA ASN A 101 20.46 -12.80 -8.74
C ASN A 101 19.74 -11.48 -9.05
N THR A 102 18.58 -11.21 -8.46
CA THR A 102 17.82 -10.01 -8.79
C THR A 102 17.89 -8.93 -7.71
N GLY A 103 17.98 -7.68 -8.16
CA GLY A 103 18.11 -6.49 -7.31
C GLY A 103 17.13 -6.47 -6.13
N ARG A 104 17.70 -6.57 -4.93
CA ARG A 104 16.95 -6.81 -3.68
C ARG A 104 16.11 -5.64 -3.19
N HIS A 105 16.33 -4.42 -3.69
CA HIS A 105 15.78 -3.24 -3.02
C HIS A 105 14.27 -3.01 -3.24
N THR A 106 13.77 -3.20 -4.44
CA THR A 106 12.35 -2.97 -4.77
C THR A 106 11.42 -4.04 -4.22
N SER A 107 11.87 -5.29 -4.32
CA SER A 107 11.09 -6.44 -3.83
C SER A 107 10.88 -6.42 -2.32
N ILE A 108 11.85 -5.91 -1.56
CA ILE A 108 11.75 -5.82 -0.08
C ILE A 108 10.65 -4.84 0.35
N GLY A 109 10.52 -3.70 -0.35
CA GLY A 109 9.53 -2.67 0.00
C GLY A 109 8.10 -3.18 -0.13
N ILE A 110 7.74 -3.74 -1.29
CA ILE A 110 6.38 -4.26 -1.54
C ILE A 110 6.06 -5.49 -0.70
N GLN A 111 7.02 -6.39 -0.50
CA GLN A 111 6.86 -7.55 0.37
C GLN A 111 6.58 -7.15 1.82
N ASN A 112 7.33 -6.17 2.33
CA ASN A 112 7.13 -5.66 3.69
C ASN A 112 5.77 -4.98 3.86
N VAL A 113 5.30 -4.24 2.85
CA VAL A 113 3.95 -3.65 2.86
C VAL A 113 2.91 -4.75 2.93
N ASN A 114 2.97 -5.74 2.03
CA ASN A 114 2.00 -6.84 1.99
C ASN A 114 1.98 -7.62 3.31
N ARG A 115 3.15 -8.01 3.81
CA ARG A 115 3.27 -8.70 5.10
C ARG A 115 2.71 -7.88 6.27
N ARG A 116 2.95 -6.56 6.29
CA ARG A 116 2.42 -5.68 7.35
C ARG A 116 0.90 -5.61 7.33
N ILE A 117 0.29 -5.52 6.14
CA ILE A 117 -1.16 -5.51 5.99
C ILE A 117 -1.75 -6.81 6.52
N ARG A 118 -1.22 -7.95 6.09
CA ARG A 118 -1.67 -9.28 6.54
C ARG A 118 -1.51 -9.49 8.05
N LEU A 119 -0.42 -9.02 8.64
CA LEU A 119 -0.21 -9.11 10.08
C LEU A 119 -1.20 -8.28 10.90
N VAL A 120 -1.70 -7.18 10.36
CA VAL A 120 -2.63 -6.29 11.08
C VAL A 120 -4.08 -6.68 10.84
N TYR A 121 -4.44 -7.07 9.61
CA TYR A 121 -5.83 -7.21 9.20
C TYR A 121 -6.24 -8.65 8.85
N GLY A 122 -5.29 -9.55 8.60
CA GLY A 122 -5.55 -10.93 8.20
C GLY A 122 -5.04 -11.25 6.80
N ASP A 123 -4.96 -12.56 6.48
CA ASP A 123 -4.37 -13.06 5.22
C ASP A 123 -5.23 -12.77 3.99
N GLU A 124 -6.51 -12.47 4.18
CA GLU A 124 -7.45 -12.06 3.13
C GLU A 124 -7.20 -10.64 2.60
N TYR A 125 -6.44 -9.83 3.35
CA TYR A 125 -6.06 -8.46 2.98
C TYR A 125 -4.64 -8.41 2.43
N GLY A 126 -4.29 -7.32 1.75
CA GLY A 126 -2.94 -7.21 1.22
C GLY A 126 -2.78 -6.20 0.11
N LEU A 127 -1.69 -6.39 -0.63
CA LEU A 127 -1.31 -5.60 -1.78
C LEU A 127 -1.42 -6.46 -3.05
N SER A 128 -2.09 -5.93 -4.08
CA SER A 128 -2.03 -6.43 -5.44
C SER A 128 -1.31 -5.43 -6.36
N ILE A 129 -0.61 -5.94 -7.36
CA ILE A 129 0.02 -5.12 -8.40
C ILE A 129 -0.31 -5.74 -9.75
N GLU A 130 -0.88 -4.93 -10.62
CA GLU A 130 -1.35 -5.32 -11.93
C GLU A 130 -0.86 -4.32 -12.97
N GLN A 131 -0.81 -4.72 -14.23
CA GLN A 131 -0.60 -3.82 -15.34
C GLN A 131 -1.85 -3.76 -16.20
N GLU A 132 -2.39 -2.55 -16.36
CA GLU A 132 -3.44 -2.26 -17.33
C GLU A 132 -2.82 -2.00 -18.71
N GLU A 133 -3.68 -1.93 -19.73
CA GLU A 133 -3.29 -1.46 -21.06
C GLU A 133 -2.61 -0.07 -20.98
N ASP A 134 -1.89 0.31 -22.03
CA ASP A 134 -1.18 1.60 -22.12
C ASP A 134 -0.07 1.84 -21.09
N CYS A 135 0.56 0.77 -20.59
CA CYS A 135 1.70 0.89 -19.68
C CYS A 135 1.34 1.57 -18.35
N ILE A 136 0.15 1.32 -17.82
CA ILE A 136 -0.29 1.80 -16.52
C ILE A 136 -0.15 0.67 -15.50
N THR A 137 0.68 0.91 -14.48
CA THR A 137 0.75 0.03 -13.32
C THR A 137 -0.28 0.45 -12.29
N VAL A 138 -0.98 -0.54 -11.74
CA VAL A 138 -1.99 -0.35 -10.70
C VAL A 138 -1.59 -1.14 -9.47
N SER A 139 -1.32 -0.45 -8.38
CA SER A 139 -1.05 -1.04 -7.07
C SER A 139 -2.25 -0.77 -6.16
N THR A 140 -2.89 -1.82 -5.65
CA THR A 140 -4.06 -1.71 -4.79
C THR A 140 -3.78 -2.34 -3.43
N ILE A 141 -3.87 -1.54 -2.38
CA ILE A 141 -3.94 -2.01 -1.00
C ILE A 141 -5.40 -2.20 -0.64
N THR A 142 -5.76 -3.39 -0.18
CA THR A 142 -7.10 -3.70 0.35
C THR A 142 -6.99 -3.94 1.85
N ILE A 143 -7.83 -3.24 2.61
CA ILE A 143 -7.96 -3.38 4.07
C ILE A 143 -9.45 -3.40 4.45
N PRO A 144 -9.84 -3.91 5.63
CA PRO A 144 -11.24 -3.91 6.02
C PRO A 144 -11.78 -2.49 6.18
N TYR A 145 -13.02 -2.28 5.78
CA TYR A 145 -13.77 -1.07 6.14
C TYR A 145 -14.38 -1.28 7.54
N VAL A 146 -13.98 -0.42 8.49
CA VAL A 146 -14.52 -0.43 9.86
C VAL A 146 -15.15 0.93 10.08
N ASP A 147 -16.46 0.96 10.30
CA ASP A 147 -17.16 2.20 10.60
C ASP A 147 -16.63 2.81 11.92
N HIS A 148 -16.63 4.13 12.00
CA HIS A 148 -16.11 4.85 13.18
C HIS A 148 -16.73 4.40 14.52
N GLU A 149 -17.98 3.96 14.53
CA GLU A 149 -18.65 3.44 15.73
C GLU A 149 -18.04 2.09 16.17
N ASP A 150 -17.68 1.24 15.22
CA ASP A 150 -17.03 -0.05 15.47
C ASP A 150 -15.56 0.10 15.90
N GLU A 151 -14.86 1.11 15.39
CA GLU A 151 -13.46 1.40 15.76
C GLU A 151 -13.32 1.80 17.23
N ILE A 152 -14.25 2.61 17.75
CA ILE A 152 -14.30 3.00 19.16
C ILE A 152 -14.56 1.77 20.02
N SER A 153 -15.52 0.93 19.65
CA SER A 153 -15.85 -0.32 20.33
C SER A 153 -14.68 -1.32 20.35
N LEU A 154 -13.91 -1.43 19.28
CA LEU A 154 -12.73 -2.30 19.19
C LEU A 154 -11.56 -1.78 20.05
N LYS A 155 -11.33 -0.46 20.10
CA LYS A 155 -10.33 0.15 20.97
C LYS A 155 -10.65 -0.08 22.44
N GLU A 156 -11.90 0.17 22.86
CA GLU A 156 -12.37 -0.06 24.23
C GLU A 156 -12.22 -1.52 24.65
N ARG A 157 -12.55 -2.47 23.78
CA ARG A 157 -12.37 -3.91 24.03
C ARG A 157 -10.89 -4.32 24.14
N SER A 158 -10.01 -3.72 23.30
CA SER A 158 -8.56 -3.98 23.34
C SER A 158 -7.93 -3.42 24.61
N GLU A 159 -8.32 -2.22 25.04
CA GLU A 159 -7.85 -1.60 26.26
C GLU A 159 -8.31 -2.39 27.50
N ALA A 160 -9.58 -2.79 27.58
CA ALA A 160 -10.12 -3.63 28.64
C ALA A 160 -9.41 -5.00 28.74
N GLN A 161 -9.11 -5.62 27.59
CA GLN A 161 -8.33 -6.88 27.58
C GLN A 161 -6.89 -6.70 28.07
N ASN A 162 -6.24 -5.58 27.75
CA ASN A 162 -4.90 -5.29 28.21
C ASN A 162 -4.87 -4.98 29.71
N GLU A 163 -5.87 -4.27 30.25
CA GLU A 163 -6.01 -4.06 31.67
C GLU A 163 -6.20 -5.36 32.43
N LEU A 164 -7.10 -6.24 31.96
CA LEU A 164 -7.30 -7.58 32.56
C LEU A 164 -6.02 -8.42 32.56
N LYS A 165 -5.24 -8.39 31.49
CA LYS A 165 -3.95 -9.09 31.42
C LYS A 165 -2.93 -8.50 32.42
N ASN A 166 -2.91 -7.19 32.60
CA ASN A 166 -2.03 -6.52 33.56
C ASN A 166 -2.41 -6.83 35.01
N ILE A 167 -3.69 -6.83 35.33
CA ILE A 167 -4.20 -7.23 36.66
C ILE A 167 -3.87 -8.70 36.96
N ALA A 168 -4.04 -9.60 35.99
CA ALA A 168 -3.70 -11.01 36.13
C ALA A 168 -2.19 -11.27 36.31
N ARG A 169 -1.32 -10.36 35.85
CA ARG A 169 0.14 -10.41 36.04
C ARG A 169 0.57 -9.88 37.42
N LEU A 170 -0.19 -8.95 37.99
CA LEU A 170 0.13 -8.39 39.33
C LEU A 170 -0.34 -9.29 40.48
N ASN A 171 -1.20 -10.27 40.21
CA ASN A 171 -1.73 -11.23 41.20
C ASN A 171 -0.98 -12.58 41.19
N LYS A 172 0.18 -12.66 40.52
CA LYS A 172 1.13 -13.78 40.56
C LYS A 172 2.42 -13.40 41.21
#